data_52a9da8071c78a51a7568cc7275d3bb0
#
_entry.id   52a9da8071c78a51a7568cc7275d3bb0
#
_cell.length_a   1.000
_cell.length_b   1.000
_cell.length_c   1.000
_cell.angle_alpha   90.00
_cell.angle_beta   90.00
_cell.angle_gamma   90.00
#
_symmetry.space_group_name_H-M   'P 1'
#
loop_
_entity.id
_entity.type
_entity.pdbx_description
1 polymer ?
#
loop_
_entity_poly.entity_id
_entity_poly.type
_entity_poly.pdbx_seq_one_letter_code
_entity_poly.pdbx_strand_id
1 'polypeptide(L)'
;MSKLQKVLYTAEAVVEGGREGHARSSDGRLDIDLSVPEDMGGKGGAGTNPEQLFAAGYAACFQSALLNVARGRKLDADDSRILATVGIGPTGTGGFGLEVSLDLHAPNISAEDAAELMQRAHELCPYSNATRGNVEVTLKVDGEPVAAAVAEASAVA
;
A
#
# COMPACT_ATOMS: atom_id res chain seq x y z
N MET A 1 -19.30 4.71 -0.25
CA MET A 1 -18.63 3.40 -0.09
C MET A 1 -19.11 2.46 -1.18
N SER A 2 -18.18 1.88 -1.97
CA SER A 2 -18.55 0.89 -2.98
C SER A 2 -18.76 -0.47 -2.32
N LYS A 3 -19.95 -1.04 -2.47
CA LYS A 3 -20.27 -2.39 -1.98
C LYS A 3 -19.74 -3.41 -2.99
N LEU A 4 -19.09 -4.48 -2.51
CA LEU A 4 -18.65 -5.58 -3.36
C LEU A 4 -19.86 -6.25 -4.02
N GLN A 5 -19.79 -6.47 -5.32
CA GLN A 5 -20.81 -7.24 -6.06
C GLN A 5 -20.68 -8.73 -5.78
N LYS A 6 -19.44 -9.22 -5.60
CA LYS A 6 -19.11 -10.62 -5.33
C LYS A 6 -17.78 -10.72 -4.58
N VAL A 7 -17.70 -11.59 -3.60
CA VAL A 7 -16.43 -12.00 -2.96
C VAL A 7 -15.80 -13.09 -3.82
N LEU A 8 -14.57 -12.84 -4.27
CA LEU A 8 -13.82 -13.81 -5.09
C LEU A 8 -12.90 -14.70 -4.25
N TYR A 9 -12.39 -14.20 -3.14
CA TYR A 9 -11.46 -14.87 -2.25
C TYR A 9 -11.61 -14.34 -0.83
N THR A 10 -11.43 -15.18 0.16
CA THR A 10 -11.39 -14.81 1.58
C THR A 10 -10.10 -15.34 2.20
N ALA A 11 -9.33 -14.45 2.84
CA ALA A 11 -8.19 -14.81 3.66
C ALA A 11 -8.61 -14.74 5.14
N GLU A 12 -8.08 -15.66 5.93
CA GLU A 12 -8.30 -15.71 7.38
C GLU A 12 -6.96 -15.82 8.10
N ALA A 13 -6.80 -15.07 9.18
CA ALA A 13 -5.64 -15.16 10.05
C ALA A 13 -6.06 -15.01 11.52
N VAL A 14 -5.35 -15.69 12.40
CA VAL A 14 -5.48 -15.57 13.85
C VAL A 14 -4.23 -14.90 14.38
N VAL A 15 -4.41 -13.98 15.32
CA VAL A 15 -3.32 -13.33 16.07
C VAL A 15 -3.57 -13.54 17.56
N GLU A 16 -2.54 -13.99 18.27
CA GLU A 16 -2.51 -14.12 19.70
C GLU A 16 -1.39 -13.25 20.26
N GLY A 17 -1.58 -12.61 21.43
CA GLY A 17 -0.57 -11.75 22.08
C GLY A 17 -0.36 -10.37 21.42
N GLY A 18 -1.18 -9.97 20.45
CA GLY A 18 -1.13 -8.65 19.82
C GLY A 18 0.22 -8.38 19.14
N ARG A 19 0.81 -7.20 19.42
CA ARG A 19 2.07 -6.75 18.81
C ARG A 19 3.33 -7.49 19.30
N GLU A 20 3.23 -8.32 20.33
CA GLU A 20 4.33 -9.12 20.89
C GLU A 20 4.06 -10.62 20.80
N GLY A 21 3.14 -11.01 19.97
CA GLY A 21 2.65 -12.37 19.84
C GLY A 21 2.99 -13.03 18.52
N HIS A 22 2.01 -13.77 18.03
CA HIS A 22 2.16 -14.61 16.84
C HIS A 22 0.95 -14.46 15.91
N ALA A 23 1.20 -14.46 14.61
CA ALA A 23 0.17 -14.42 13.57
C ALA A 23 0.28 -15.60 12.63
N ARG A 24 -0.87 -16.24 12.31
CA ARG A 24 -0.93 -17.37 11.39
C ARG A 24 -2.17 -17.32 10.51
N SER A 25 -1.99 -17.52 9.21
CA SER A 25 -3.12 -17.72 8.29
C SER A 25 -3.69 -19.14 8.38
N SER A 26 -4.96 -19.30 8.00
CA SER A 26 -5.66 -20.59 8.04
C SER A 26 -5.00 -21.66 7.19
N ASP A 27 -4.30 -21.28 6.11
CA ASP A 27 -3.56 -22.18 5.22
C ASP A 27 -2.08 -22.36 5.64
N GLY A 28 -1.63 -21.68 6.70
CA GLY A 28 -0.27 -21.75 7.22
C GLY A 28 0.81 -21.08 6.37
N ARG A 29 0.46 -20.38 5.28
CA ARG A 29 1.44 -19.67 4.44
C ARG A 29 2.00 -18.41 5.09
N LEU A 30 1.23 -17.78 5.96
CA LEU A 30 1.68 -16.76 6.89
C LEU A 30 1.79 -17.42 8.26
N ASP A 31 2.98 -17.45 8.84
CA ASP A 31 3.28 -18.04 10.15
C ASP A 31 4.48 -17.28 10.72
N ILE A 32 4.22 -16.25 11.55
CA ILE A 32 5.22 -15.22 11.90
C ILE A 32 5.08 -14.75 13.34
N ASP A 33 6.21 -14.48 13.97
CA ASP A 33 6.28 -13.78 15.25
C ASP A 33 6.21 -12.26 15.06
N LEU A 34 5.66 -11.58 16.05
CA LEU A 34 5.52 -10.12 16.10
C LEU A 34 6.38 -9.56 17.21
N SER A 35 6.98 -8.39 16.99
CA SER A 35 7.74 -7.63 18.00
C SER A 35 7.39 -6.15 17.90
N VAL A 36 7.37 -5.47 19.05
CA VAL A 36 7.22 -4.00 19.08
C VAL A 36 8.60 -3.39 18.83
N PRO A 37 8.74 -2.51 17.80
CA PRO A 37 9.98 -1.80 17.53
C PRO A 37 10.45 -0.94 18.72
N GLU A 38 11.77 -0.75 18.85
CA GLU A 38 12.35 0.09 19.90
C GLU A 38 11.86 1.54 19.78
N ASP A 39 11.71 2.07 18.55
CA ASP A 39 11.19 3.42 18.28
C ASP A 39 9.75 3.62 18.79
N MET A 40 9.01 2.56 18.99
CA MET A 40 7.68 2.56 19.59
C MET A 40 7.69 2.23 21.10
N GLY A 41 8.87 2.24 21.72
CA GLY A 41 9.05 1.91 23.14
C GLY A 41 9.05 0.42 23.46
N GLY A 42 9.15 -0.45 22.46
CA GLY A 42 9.28 -1.90 22.61
C GLY A 42 10.71 -2.34 22.90
N LYS A 43 10.89 -3.65 23.05
CA LYS A 43 12.22 -4.27 23.26
C LYS A 43 12.92 -4.64 21.95
N GLY A 44 12.28 -4.36 20.81
CA GLY A 44 12.73 -4.88 19.53
C GLY A 44 12.59 -6.40 19.44
N GLY A 45 13.40 -7.03 18.61
CA GLY A 45 13.42 -8.46 18.41
C GLY A 45 13.39 -8.87 16.94
N ALA A 46 13.33 -10.17 16.69
CA ALA A 46 13.36 -10.73 15.33
C ALA A 46 11.97 -10.76 14.66
N GLY A 47 10.89 -10.48 15.39
CA GLY A 47 9.53 -10.47 14.87
C GLY A 47 9.27 -9.28 13.96
N THR A 48 8.29 -9.43 13.09
CA THR A 48 7.76 -8.33 12.27
C THR A 48 6.74 -7.49 13.07
N ASN A 49 6.10 -6.53 12.41
CA ASN A 49 5.08 -5.68 13.03
C ASN A 49 3.94 -5.38 12.04
N PRO A 50 2.79 -4.90 12.51
CA PRO A 50 1.65 -4.59 11.65
C PRO A 50 1.97 -3.59 10.53
N GLU A 51 2.85 -2.62 10.78
CA GLU A 51 3.22 -1.60 9.80
C GLU A 51 4.02 -2.21 8.64
N GLN A 52 4.96 -3.13 8.92
CA GLN A 52 5.70 -3.87 7.89
C GLN A 52 4.78 -4.79 7.09
N LEU A 53 3.84 -5.48 7.74
CA LEU A 53 2.84 -6.31 7.06
C LEU A 53 1.93 -5.47 6.17
N PHE A 54 1.50 -4.31 6.63
CA PHE A 54 0.69 -3.37 5.85
C PHE A 54 1.48 -2.84 4.64
N ALA A 55 2.74 -2.46 4.82
CA ALA A 55 3.62 -2.00 3.75
C ALA A 55 3.81 -3.07 2.68
N ALA A 56 4.15 -4.30 3.07
CA ALA A 56 4.32 -5.42 2.14
C ALA A 56 3.03 -5.77 1.39
N GLY A 57 1.91 -5.86 2.10
CA GLY A 57 0.60 -6.13 1.51
C GLY A 57 0.15 -5.03 0.56
N TYR A 58 0.33 -3.77 0.94
CA TYR A 58 -0.03 -2.64 0.09
C TYR A 58 0.86 -2.59 -1.16
N ALA A 59 2.19 -2.73 -1.02
CA ALA A 59 3.10 -2.75 -2.16
C ALA A 59 2.73 -3.85 -3.17
N ALA A 60 2.49 -5.07 -2.70
CA ALA A 60 2.11 -6.20 -3.56
C ALA A 60 0.75 -5.97 -4.26
N CYS A 61 -0.24 -5.49 -3.54
CA CYS A 61 -1.57 -5.18 -4.08
C CYS A 61 -1.50 -4.06 -5.12
N PHE A 62 -0.76 -2.99 -4.80
CA PHE A 62 -0.59 -1.84 -5.67
C PHE A 62 0.19 -2.20 -6.94
N GLN A 63 1.32 -2.91 -6.81
CA GLN A 63 2.12 -3.34 -7.95
C GLN A 63 1.31 -4.26 -8.89
N SER A 64 0.47 -5.13 -8.35
CA SER A 64 -0.42 -5.98 -9.15
C SER A 64 -1.38 -5.14 -10.01
N ALA A 65 -1.95 -4.07 -9.45
CA ALA A 65 -2.78 -3.13 -10.21
C ALA A 65 -1.96 -2.39 -11.26
N LEU A 66 -0.75 -1.92 -10.91
CA LEU A 66 0.16 -1.22 -11.81
C LEU A 66 0.57 -2.09 -13.01
N LEU A 67 1.00 -3.32 -12.77
CA LEU A 67 1.36 -4.27 -13.82
C LEU A 67 0.20 -4.57 -14.77
N ASN A 68 -1.02 -4.63 -14.24
CA ASN A 68 -2.21 -4.81 -15.08
C ASN A 68 -2.47 -3.60 -15.98
N VAL A 69 -2.31 -2.38 -15.47
CA VAL A 69 -2.42 -1.14 -16.28
C VAL A 69 -1.31 -1.07 -17.32
N ALA A 70 -0.06 -1.33 -16.93
CA ALA A 70 1.11 -1.32 -17.83
C ALA A 70 0.92 -2.27 -19.01
N ARG A 71 0.43 -3.49 -18.73
CA ARG A 71 0.12 -4.49 -19.76
C ARG A 71 -0.92 -3.98 -20.75
N GLY A 72 -1.99 -3.34 -20.27
CA GLY A 72 -3.02 -2.73 -21.12
C GLY A 72 -2.49 -1.60 -22.02
N ARG A 73 -1.47 -0.88 -21.55
CA ARG A 73 -0.79 0.19 -22.28
C ARG A 73 0.43 -0.28 -23.10
N LYS A 74 0.78 -1.57 -23.03
CA LYS A 74 1.96 -2.17 -23.69
C LYS A 74 3.27 -1.55 -23.20
N LEU A 75 3.37 -1.17 -21.93
CA LEU A 75 4.56 -0.67 -21.28
C LEU A 75 5.27 -1.83 -20.57
N ASP A 76 6.61 -1.83 -20.66
CA ASP A 76 7.46 -2.84 -20.00
C ASP A 76 7.71 -2.44 -18.54
N ALA A 77 6.94 -3.05 -17.65
CA ALA A 77 7.05 -2.85 -16.21
C ALA A 77 7.57 -4.11 -15.47
N ASP A 78 8.12 -5.10 -16.17
CA ASP A 78 8.51 -6.38 -15.57
C ASP A 78 9.61 -6.23 -14.51
N ASP A 79 10.57 -5.31 -14.72
CA ASP A 79 11.63 -4.99 -13.76
C ASP A 79 11.24 -3.90 -12.74
N SER A 80 9.97 -3.57 -12.65
CA SER A 80 9.49 -2.57 -11.69
C SER A 80 9.49 -3.08 -10.25
N ARG A 81 9.67 -2.16 -9.30
CA ARG A 81 9.51 -2.42 -7.88
C ARG A 81 8.77 -1.27 -7.22
N ILE A 82 8.03 -1.56 -6.16
CA ILE A 82 7.37 -0.58 -5.31
C ILE A 82 8.03 -0.60 -3.93
N LEU A 83 8.56 0.54 -3.50
CA LEU A 83 8.93 0.77 -2.11
C LEU A 83 7.71 1.38 -1.41
N ALA A 84 7.13 0.65 -0.46
CA ALA A 84 6.09 1.19 0.41
C ALA A 84 6.68 1.57 1.76
N THR A 85 6.42 2.79 2.19
CA THR A 85 6.75 3.29 3.52
C THR A 85 5.46 3.54 4.29
N VAL A 86 5.36 3.02 5.50
CA VAL A 86 4.19 3.19 6.38
C VAL A 86 4.65 3.78 7.69
N GLY A 87 4.18 4.98 8.00
CA GLY A 87 4.37 5.63 9.29
C GLY A 87 3.15 5.47 10.18
N ILE A 88 3.36 5.39 11.48
CA ILE A 88 2.32 5.41 12.51
C ILE A 88 2.58 6.55 13.49
N GLY A 89 1.53 7.26 13.86
CA GLY A 89 1.63 8.35 14.82
C GLY A 89 0.31 8.72 15.46
N PRO A 90 0.32 9.54 16.55
CA PRO A 90 -0.90 10.01 17.19
C PRO A 90 -1.66 10.99 16.28
N THR A 91 -2.98 10.88 16.26
CA THR A 91 -3.86 11.74 15.44
C THR A 91 -4.19 13.11 16.07
N GLY A 92 -3.77 13.35 17.30
CA GLY A 92 -4.16 14.56 18.05
C GLY A 92 -5.58 14.52 18.62
N THR A 93 -6.39 13.53 18.26
CA THR A 93 -7.76 13.34 18.74
C THR A 93 -7.91 12.12 19.70
N GLY A 94 -6.77 11.57 20.16
CA GLY A 94 -6.72 10.48 21.13
C GLY A 94 -6.57 9.08 20.53
N GLY A 95 -6.26 8.98 19.21
CA GLY A 95 -5.98 7.72 18.52
C GLY A 95 -4.66 7.72 17.80
N PHE A 96 -4.39 6.66 17.05
CA PHE A 96 -3.26 6.53 16.14
C PHE A 96 -3.75 6.47 14.70
N GLY A 97 -2.99 7.05 13.79
CA GLY A 97 -3.22 7.02 12.35
C GLY A 97 -2.00 6.52 11.61
N LEU A 98 -2.19 6.27 10.33
CA LEU A 98 -1.13 5.87 9.41
C LEU A 98 -0.94 6.94 8.34
N GLU A 99 0.29 7.06 7.85
CA GLU A 99 0.62 7.70 6.58
C GLU A 99 1.33 6.69 5.68
N VAL A 100 1.20 6.83 4.37
CA VAL A 100 1.77 5.88 3.41
C VAL A 100 2.47 6.62 2.28
N SER A 101 3.62 6.13 1.87
CA SER A 101 4.27 6.53 0.62
C SER A 101 4.49 5.29 -0.25
N LEU A 102 4.13 5.38 -1.52
CA LEU A 102 4.39 4.35 -2.54
C LEU A 102 5.30 4.94 -3.59
N ASP A 103 6.50 4.40 -3.72
CA ASP A 103 7.54 4.87 -4.64
C ASP A 103 7.82 3.81 -5.70
N LEU A 104 7.58 4.14 -6.96
CA LEU A 104 7.83 3.28 -8.11
C LEU A 104 9.23 3.50 -8.64
N HIS A 105 9.96 2.40 -8.80
CA HIS A 105 11.12 2.32 -9.68
C HIS A 105 10.78 1.42 -10.87
N ALA A 106 10.86 1.99 -12.09
CA ALA A 106 10.52 1.29 -13.34
C ALA A 106 11.51 1.71 -14.44
N PRO A 107 12.67 1.04 -14.55
CA PRO A 107 13.79 1.50 -15.35
C PRO A 107 13.50 1.54 -16.87
N ASN A 108 12.53 0.78 -17.35
CA ASN A 108 12.18 0.66 -18.76
C ASN A 108 11.02 1.57 -19.19
N ILE A 109 10.55 2.44 -18.28
CA ILE A 109 9.39 3.30 -18.51
C ILE A 109 9.81 4.77 -18.33
N SER A 110 9.28 5.66 -19.20
CA SER A 110 9.51 7.09 -19.05
C SER A 110 8.91 7.62 -17.72
N ALA A 111 9.49 8.68 -17.17
CA ALA A 111 8.97 9.28 -15.93
C ALA A 111 7.51 9.73 -16.06
N GLU A 112 7.11 10.22 -17.24
CA GLU A 112 5.73 10.63 -17.54
C GLU A 112 4.78 9.43 -17.52
N ASP A 113 5.10 8.36 -18.25
CA ASP A 113 4.30 7.13 -18.25
C ASP A 113 4.25 6.48 -16.86
N ALA A 114 5.37 6.49 -16.12
CA ALA A 114 5.44 5.97 -14.76
C ALA A 114 4.52 6.74 -13.83
N ALA A 115 4.48 8.08 -13.93
CA ALA A 115 3.57 8.92 -13.14
C ALA A 115 2.09 8.61 -13.44
N GLU A 116 1.73 8.46 -14.72
CA GLU A 116 0.38 8.07 -15.12
C GLU A 116 0.02 6.65 -14.63
N LEU A 117 0.96 5.70 -14.70
CA LEU A 117 0.76 4.36 -14.17
C LEU A 117 0.48 4.38 -12.68
N MET A 118 1.22 5.19 -11.90
CA MET A 118 1.02 5.33 -10.46
C MET A 118 -0.38 5.87 -10.14
N GLN A 119 -0.82 6.92 -10.84
CA GLN A 119 -2.16 7.48 -10.66
C GLN A 119 -3.24 6.45 -10.99
N ARG A 120 -3.12 5.77 -12.12
CA ARG A 120 -4.11 4.78 -12.55
C ARG A 120 -4.14 3.54 -11.66
N ALA A 121 -2.98 3.07 -11.21
CA ALA A 121 -2.88 1.98 -10.24
C ALA A 121 -3.55 2.36 -8.90
N HIS A 122 -3.37 3.61 -8.46
CA HIS A 122 -4.00 4.12 -7.24
C HIS A 122 -5.54 4.12 -7.32
N GLU A 123 -6.11 4.37 -8.49
CA GLU A 123 -7.56 4.29 -8.69
C GLU A 123 -8.09 2.85 -8.63
N LEU A 124 -7.31 1.88 -9.09
CA LEU A 124 -7.74 0.49 -9.25
C LEU A 124 -7.38 -0.41 -8.07
N CYS A 125 -6.32 -0.07 -7.32
CA CYS A 125 -5.82 -0.88 -6.22
C CYS A 125 -6.87 -0.99 -5.09
N PRO A 126 -7.25 -2.21 -4.65
CA PRO A 126 -8.16 -2.41 -3.52
C PRO A 126 -7.71 -1.73 -2.23
N TYR A 127 -6.40 -1.75 -1.91
CA TYR A 127 -5.88 -1.09 -0.71
C TYR A 127 -5.96 0.43 -0.83
N SER A 128 -5.68 0.99 -2.01
CA SER A 128 -5.89 2.43 -2.26
C SER A 128 -7.36 2.82 -2.11
N ASN A 129 -8.27 1.98 -2.56
CA ASN A 129 -9.71 2.22 -2.39
C ASN A 129 -10.14 2.13 -0.91
N ALA A 130 -9.50 1.27 -0.11
CA ALA A 130 -9.77 1.14 1.32
C ALA A 130 -9.20 2.31 2.15
N THR A 131 -8.08 2.88 1.72
CA THR A 131 -7.38 3.97 2.43
C THR A 131 -7.85 5.36 2.03
N ARG A 132 -8.36 5.52 0.80
CA ARG A 132 -8.76 6.83 0.24
C ARG A 132 -9.76 7.56 1.12
N GLY A 133 -9.44 8.86 1.39
CA GLY A 133 -10.26 9.72 2.22
C GLY A 133 -10.07 9.51 3.73
N ASN A 134 -9.17 8.60 4.13
CA ASN A 134 -8.85 8.35 5.54
C ASN A 134 -7.35 8.32 5.84
N VAL A 135 -6.55 7.77 4.94
CA VAL A 135 -5.08 7.71 5.08
C VAL A 135 -4.46 8.55 3.98
N GLU A 136 -3.51 9.41 4.35
CA GLU A 136 -2.71 10.14 3.37
C GLU A 136 -1.76 9.17 2.66
N VAL A 137 -1.89 9.10 1.32
CA VAL A 137 -1.06 8.24 0.46
C VAL A 137 -0.32 9.10 -0.55
N THR A 138 0.99 9.21 -0.40
CA THR A 138 1.87 9.91 -1.33
C THR A 138 2.38 8.96 -2.40
N LEU A 139 2.18 9.31 -3.68
CA LEU A 139 2.72 8.58 -4.81
C LEU A 139 4.03 9.21 -5.28
N LYS A 140 5.05 8.40 -5.57
CA LYS A 140 6.36 8.84 -6.04
C LYS A 140 6.85 7.98 -7.21
N VAL A 141 7.74 8.55 -8.00
CA VAL A 141 8.54 7.85 -9.03
C VAL A 141 9.99 8.22 -8.80
N ASP A 142 10.84 7.25 -8.48
CA ASP A 142 12.26 7.43 -8.18
C ASP A 142 12.53 8.53 -7.13
N GLY A 143 11.70 8.55 -6.07
CA GLY A 143 11.77 9.51 -4.98
C GLY A 143 11.03 10.83 -5.20
N GLU A 144 10.68 11.17 -6.45
CA GLU A 144 10.00 12.41 -6.79
C GLU A 144 8.46 12.27 -6.69
N PRO A 145 7.77 13.19 -6.01
CA PRO A 145 6.32 13.13 -5.90
C PRO A 145 5.63 13.19 -7.26
N VAL A 146 4.66 12.32 -7.48
CA VAL A 146 3.75 12.40 -8.62
C VAL A 146 2.76 13.52 -8.35
N ALA A 147 2.69 14.53 -9.24
CA ALA A 147 1.71 15.59 -9.14
C ALA A 147 0.28 14.99 -9.10
N ALA A 148 -0.55 15.47 -8.18
CA ALA A 148 -1.96 15.09 -8.18
C ALA A 148 -2.55 15.44 -9.55
N ALA A 149 -3.26 14.48 -10.18
CA ALA A 149 -4.00 14.79 -11.38
C ALA A 149 -4.97 15.93 -11.05
N VAL A 150 -4.78 17.07 -11.70
CA VAL A 150 -5.73 18.17 -11.61
C VAL A 150 -7.01 17.59 -12.21
N ALA A 151 -8.02 17.34 -11.38
CA ALA A 151 -9.36 17.07 -11.87
C ALA A 151 -9.76 18.30 -12.66
N GLU A 152 -9.70 18.24 -13.98
CA GLU A 152 -10.34 19.22 -14.83
C GLU A 152 -11.82 19.18 -14.49
N ALA A 153 -12.24 20.14 -13.69
CA ALA A 153 -13.63 20.47 -13.54
C ALA A 153 -14.10 20.92 -14.93
N SER A 154 -14.72 20.01 -15.67
CA SER A 154 -15.52 20.37 -16.83
C SER A 154 -16.62 21.30 -16.34
N ALA A 155 -16.34 22.60 -16.41
CA ALA A 155 -17.36 23.62 -16.40
C ALA A 155 -18.16 23.45 -17.71
N VAL A 156 -19.23 22.68 -17.62
CA VAL A 156 -20.29 22.76 -18.65
C VAL A 156 -21.08 24.00 -18.32
N ALA A 157 -20.87 24.99 -19.14
CA ALA A 157 -21.74 26.15 -19.22
C ALA A 157 -23.12 25.76 -19.84
#